data_6e26d890bf844bb6e28d3d571ca4f92a
#
_entry.id   6e26d890bf844bb6e28d3d571ca4f92a
#
_cell.length_a   1.000
_cell.length_b   1.000
_cell.length_c   1.000
_cell.angle_alpha   90.00
_cell.angle_beta   90.00
_cell.angle_gamma   90.00
#
_symmetry.space_group_name_H-M   'P 1'
#
loop_
_entity.id
_entity.type
_entity.pdbx_description
1 polymer ?
#
loop_
_entity_poly.entity_id
_entity_poly.type
_entity_poly.pdbx_seq_one_letter_code
_entity_poly.pdbx_strand_id
1 'polypeptide(L)'
;KEKWGYVDLYKDDLLEDKDFYFVHAVNRAPMLLNKKLFIEHLEHIDFSFAPFHCDDCELCLRAWLYGLKVGWYNAGFKSMVAGGMRIWNKGLMGFQEIKNRGKLYEMYKSSLEEITGLVTEANKTL
;
A
#
# COMPACT_ATOMS: atom_id res chain seq x y z
N LYS A 1 -12.51 17.80 -3.60
CA LYS A 1 -11.20 17.13 -3.92
C LYS A 1 -11.02 16.08 -2.84
N GLU A 2 -11.43 14.87 -3.14
CA GLU A 2 -11.16 13.73 -2.28
C GLU A 2 -9.65 13.51 -2.26
N LYS A 3 -9.05 13.79 -1.11
CA LYS A 3 -7.67 13.41 -0.87
C LYS A 3 -7.66 11.91 -0.72
N TRP A 4 -6.97 11.23 -1.58
CA TRP A 4 -6.61 9.84 -1.39
C TRP A 4 -5.89 9.69 -0.07
N GLY A 5 -6.61 9.14 0.90
CA GLY A 5 -6.19 9.14 2.28
C GLY A 5 -5.12 8.13 2.64
N TYR A 6 -4.51 7.42 1.69
CA TYR A 6 -3.45 6.49 2.05
C TYR A 6 -2.19 7.21 2.56
N VAL A 7 -2.09 8.51 2.37
CA VAL A 7 -1.00 9.33 2.92
C VAL A 7 -1.24 9.66 4.39
N ASP A 8 -2.50 9.65 4.83
CA ASP A 8 -2.85 9.97 6.22
C ASP A 8 -2.78 8.76 7.16
N LEU A 9 -2.54 7.56 6.64
CA LEU A 9 -2.23 6.36 7.45
C LEU A 9 -0.91 6.48 8.22
N TYR A 10 -0.13 7.52 7.97
CA TYR A 10 1.06 7.85 8.76
C TYR A 10 0.77 8.79 9.93
N LYS A 11 -0.48 9.14 10.18
CA LYS A 11 -0.82 9.81 11.42
C LYS A 11 -0.91 8.76 12.52
N ASP A 12 0.03 8.87 13.38
CA ASP A 12 0.34 8.00 14.51
C ASP A 12 -0.85 7.78 15.47
N ASP A 13 -1.87 8.63 15.40
CA ASP A 13 -3.02 8.64 16.31
C ASP A 13 -3.87 7.34 16.31
N LEU A 14 -3.74 6.50 15.27
CA LEU A 14 -4.45 5.21 15.17
C LEU A 14 -3.57 4.01 15.51
N LEU A 15 -2.25 4.20 15.59
CA LEU A 15 -1.29 3.11 15.70
C LEU A 15 -0.56 3.09 17.05
N GLU A 16 -0.88 4.01 17.96
CA GLU A 16 -0.15 4.17 19.22
C GLU A 16 -0.32 3.02 20.21
N ASP A 17 -1.41 2.26 20.14
CA ASP A 17 -1.76 1.27 21.18
C ASP A 17 -1.55 -0.19 20.79
N LYS A 18 -1.20 -0.49 19.54
CA LYS A 18 -1.05 -1.88 19.06
C LYS A 18 0.18 -2.05 18.18
N ASP A 19 0.79 -3.21 18.28
CA ASP A 19 1.93 -3.59 17.45
C ASP A 19 1.53 -4.06 16.05
N PHE A 20 0.24 -4.25 15.80
CA PHE A 20 -0.26 -4.78 14.53
C PHE A 20 -1.65 -4.23 14.17
N TYR A 21 -1.83 -3.91 12.88
CA TYR A 21 -3.12 -3.57 12.27
C TYR A 21 -3.23 -4.13 10.87
N PHE A 22 -4.45 -4.48 10.46
CA PHE A 22 -4.75 -4.63 9.05
C PHE A 22 -4.93 -3.24 8.41
N VAL A 23 -4.31 -3.04 7.26
CA VAL A 23 -4.27 -1.76 6.55
C VAL A 23 -4.55 -1.94 5.07
N HIS A 24 -4.97 -0.89 4.39
CA HIS A 24 -5.24 -0.94 2.94
C HIS A 24 -3.98 -1.27 2.14
N ALA A 25 -2.88 -0.65 2.48
CA ALA A 25 -1.59 -0.85 1.83
C ALA A 25 -0.41 -0.54 2.74
N VAL A 26 0.73 -1.13 2.43
CA VAL A 26 2.02 -0.86 3.06
C VAL A 26 3.07 -0.53 2.01
N ASN A 27 4.06 0.26 2.39
CA ASN A 27 5.25 0.46 1.57
C ASN A 27 6.12 -0.80 1.58
N ARG A 28 6.83 -1.06 0.50
CA ARG A 28 7.71 -2.23 0.37
C ARG A 28 9.08 -2.12 1.02
N ALA A 29 9.31 -1.19 1.91
CA ALA A 29 10.62 -1.06 2.56
C ALA A 29 10.56 -1.06 4.09
N PRO A 30 10.61 -2.22 4.75
CA PRO A 30 10.52 -3.60 4.24
C PRO A 30 9.08 -4.10 4.05
N MET A 31 8.88 -5.06 3.15
CA MET A 31 7.62 -5.78 2.97
C MET A 31 7.89 -7.28 3.05
N LEU A 32 7.10 -7.99 3.85
CA LEU A 32 7.12 -9.45 3.92
C LEU A 32 5.92 -10.01 3.16
N LEU A 33 6.18 -10.98 2.31
CA LEU A 33 5.15 -11.65 1.52
C LEU A 33 5.12 -13.15 1.84
N ASN A 34 3.93 -13.71 1.94
CA ASN A 34 3.76 -15.15 1.90
C ASN A 34 3.99 -15.60 0.45
N LYS A 35 5.15 -16.21 0.19
CA LYS A 35 5.57 -16.62 -1.15
C LYS A 35 4.54 -17.52 -1.84
N LYS A 36 3.96 -18.47 -1.11
CA LYS A 36 2.97 -19.41 -1.66
C LYS A 36 1.73 -18.67 -2.13
N LEU A 37 1.12 -17.87 -1.25
CA LEU A 37 -0.08 -17.09 -1.58
C LEU A 37 0.18 -16.06 -2.67
N PHE A 38 1.36 -15.46 -2.70
CA PHE A 38 1.75 -14.53 -3.77
C PHE A 38 1.75 -15.24 -5.13
N ILE A 39 2.38 -16.39 -5.24
CA ILE A 39 2.44 -17.16 -6.50
C ILE A 39 1.06 -17.67 -6.92
N GLU A 40 0.25 -18.15 -5.96
CA GLU A 40 -1.05 -18.77 -6.26
C GLU A 40 -2.12 -17.74 -6.66
N HIS A 41 -2.06 -16.52 -6.10
CA HIS A 41 -3.16 -15.56 -6.24
C HIS A 41 -2.77 -14.24 -6.90
N LEU A 42 -1.55 -13.76 -6.68
CA LEU A 42 -1.13 -12.45 -7.17
C LEU A 42 -0.25 -12.55 -8.41
N GLU A 43 0.47 -13.65 -8.55
CA GLU A 43 1.32 -14.03 -9.68
C GLU A 43 2.50 -13.10 -9.92
N HIS A 44 2.29 -11.80 -10.02
CA HIS A 44 3.30 -10.81 -10.37
C HIS A 44 3.04 -9.43 -9.76
N ILE A 45 4.05 -8.58 -9.82
CA ILE A 45 3.93 -7.14 -9.58
C ILE A 45 3.52 -6.47 -10.89
N ASP A 46 2.56 -5.57 -10.86
CA ASP A 46 2.11 -4.85 -12.06
C ASP A 46 3.21 -3.88 -12.57
N PHE A 47 3.93 -4.33 -13.59
CA PHE A 47 4.99 -3.53 -14.22
C PHE A 47 4.49 -2.28 -14.95
N SER A 48 3.20 -2.11 -15.13
CA SER A 48 2.65 -0.89 -15.73
C SER A 48 2.79 0.35 -14.84
N PHE A 49 3.21 0.15 -13.57
CA PHE A 49 3.60 1.22 -12.65
C PHE A 49 5.10 1.54 -12.71
N ALA A 50 5.87 0.82 -13.53
CA ALA A 50 7.30 1.10 -13.68
C ALA A 50 7.56 2.55 -14.16
N PRO A 51 8.70 3.12 -13.82
CA PRO A 51 9.80 2.53 -13.05
C PRO A 51 9.63 2.61 -11.52
N PHE A 52 8.64 3.31 -11.00
CA PHE A 52 8.42 3.49 -9.56
C PHE A 52 7.05 4.09 -9.23
N HIS A 53 6.66 4.01 -7.96
CA HIS A 53 5.44 4.48 -7.30
C HIS A 53 4.18 3.68 -7.59
N CYS A 54 3.48 3.39 -6.50
CA CYS A 54 2.16 2.78 -6.43
C CYS A 54 2.08 1.29 -6.78
N ASP A 55 3.17 0.65 -7.16
CA ASP A 55 3.20 -0.79 -7.41
C ASP A 55 3.01 -1.61 -6.13
N ASP A 56 3.51 -1.12 -5.00
CA ASP A 56 3.26 -1.67 -3.67
C ASP A 56 1.81 -1.47 -3.21
N CYS A 57 1.26 -0.29 -3.43
CA CYS A 57 -0.15 -0.02 -3.14
C CYS A 57 -1.07 -0.89 -4.02
N GLU A 58 -0.78 -1.01 -5.32
CA GLU A 58 -1.53 -1.86 -6.25
C GLU A 58 -1.55 -3.30 -5.77
N LEU A 59 -0.38 -3.85 -5.45
CA LEU A 59 -0.24 -5.21 -4.94
C LEU A 59 -1.08 -5.46 -3.69
N CYS A 60 -1.09 -4.51 -2.76
CA CYS A 60 -1.85 -4.59 -1.52
C CYS A 60 -3.37 -4.54 -1.77
N LEU A 61 -3.84 -3.62 -2.61
CA LEU A 61 -5.27 -3.51 -2.93
C LEU A 61 -5.76 -4.75 -3.67
N ARG A 62 -4.96 -5.25 -4.60
CA ARG A 62 -5.25 -6.50 -5.32
C ARG A 62 -5.29 -7.70 -4.37
N ALA A 63 -4.38 -7.77 -3.39
CA ALA A 63 -4.38 -8.81 -2.38
C ALA A 63 -5.72 -8.88 -1.62
N TRP A 64 -6.27 -7.75 -1.20
CA TRP A 64 -7.57 -7.70 -0.54
C TRP A 64 -8.69 -8.26 -1.41
N LEU A 65 -8.73 -7.94 -2.70
CA LEU A 65 -9.76 -8.44 -3.63
C LEU A 65 -9.63 -9.94 -3.90
N TYR A 66 -8.44 -10.50 -3.75
CA TYR A 66 -8.22 -11.96 -3.79
C TYR A 66 -8.40 -12.66 -2.44
N GLY A 67 -8.99 -11.98 -1.45
CA GLY A 67 -9.26 -12.56 -0.13
C GLY A 67 -8.02 -12.72 0.76
N LEU A 68 -6.89 -12.11 0.38
CA LEU A 68 -5.68 -12.07 1.20
C LEU A 68 -5.74 -10.86 2.14
N LYS A 69 -4.93 -10.88 3.17
CA LYS A 69 -4.89 -9.81 4.17
C LYS A 69 -3.57 -9.05 4.10
N VAL A 70 -3.65 -7.75 4.25
CA VAL A 70 -2.49 -6.84 4.33
C VAL A 70 -2.43 -6.26 5.73
N GLY A 71 -1.30 -6.42 6.39
CA GLY A 71 -1.09 -5.92 7.74
C GLY A 71 0.15 -5.06 7.86
N TRP A 72 0.08 -4.11 8.76
CA TRP A 72 1.23 -3.35 9.24
C TRP A 72 1.64 -3.88 10.61
N TYR A 73 2.93 -4.05 10.82
CA TYR A 73 3.51 -4.48 12.08
C TYR A 73 4.60 -3.51 12.52
N ASN A 74 4.53 -3.10 13.78
CA ASN A 74 5.53 -2.24 14.39
C ASN A 74 6.80 -3.05 14.71
N ALA A 75 7.68 -3.17 13.76
CA ALA A 75 8.96 -3.85 13.94
C ALA A 75 10.04 -2.96 14.58
N GLY A 76 9.68 -1.77 15.03
CA GLY A 76 10.64 -0.82 15.61
C GLY A 76 11.66 -0.24 14.63
N PHE A 77 11.44 -0.40 13.32
CA PHE A 77 12.32 0.18 12.32
C PHE A 77 12.18 1.70 12.27
N LYS A 78 13.31 2.38 12.31
CA LYS A 78 13.37 3.82 12.06
C LYS A 78 13.94 4.05 10.66
N SER A 79 13.17 4.70 9.81
CA SER A 79 13.68 5.13 8.52
C SER A 79 14.64 6.31 8.73
N MET A 80 15.91 6.09 8.42
CA MET A 80 16.96 7.11 8.57
C MET A 80 17.04 8.05 7.36
N VAL A 81 16.55 7.62 6.20
CA VAL A 81 16.64 8.37 4.95
C VAL A 81 15.39 8.12 4.11
N ALA A 82 14.81 9.16 3.54
CA ALA A 82 13.82 9.02 2.48
C ALA A 82 14.52 8.34 1.30
N GLY A 83 14.18 7.05 1.09
CA GLY A 83 14.94 6.17 0.23
C GLY A 83 14.82 6.46 -1.25
N GLY A 84 15.75 5.90 -1.97
CA GLY A 84 15.71 5.65 -3.38
C GLY A 84 15.91 6.87 -4.27
N MET A 85 15.38 6.77 -5.46
CA MET A 85 15.52 7.74 -6.54
C MET A 85 14.93 9.14 -6.25
N ARG A 86 14.21 9.31 -5.15
CA ARG A 86 13.63 10.62 -4.76
C ARG A 86 14.67 11.73 -4.66
N ILE A 87 15.91 11.38 -4.38
CA ILE A 87 17.01 12.36 -4.23
C ILE A 87 17.51 12.81 -5.61
N TRP A 88 17.49 11.95 -6.60
CA TRP A 88 18.19 12.15 -7.87
C TRP A 88 17.35 12.78 -8.98
N ASN A 89 16.04 12.69 -8.93
CA ASN A 89 15.20 13.05 -10.08
C ASN A 89 13.81 13.60 -9.69
N LYS A 90 13.79 14.66 -8.87
CA LYS A 90 12.56 15.22 -8.27
C LYS A 90 11.46 15.58 -9.29
N GLY A 91 11.82 16.11 -10.46
CA GLY A 91 10.83 16.51 -11.47
C GLY A 91 10.16 15.32 -12.15
N LEU A 92 10.95 14.37 -12.64
CA LEU A 92 10.44 13.15 -13.28
C LEU A 92 9.63 12.30 -12.31
N MET A 93 10.04 12.25 -11.06
CA MET A 93 9.35 11.52 -10.00
C MET A 93 7.98 12.09 -9.68
N GLY A 94 7.86 13.40 -9.57
CA GLY A 94 6.59 14.05 -9.31
C GLY A 94 5.57 13.77 -10.41
N PHE A 95 6.00 13.84 -11.67
CA PHE A 95 5.15 13.50 -12.80
C PHE A 95 4.72 12.04 -12.79
N GLN A 96 5.64 11.11 -12.58
CA GLN A 96 5.36 9.68 -12.52
C GLN A 96 4.44 9.33 -11.34
N GLU A 97 4.64 9.97 -10.20
CA GLU A 97 3.80 9.80 -9.02
C GLU A 97 2.36 10.23 -9.31
N ILE A 98 2.15 11.39 -9.87
CA ILE A 98 0.81 11.90 -10.23
C ILE A 98 0.13 10.94 -11.22
N LYS A 99 0.87 10.53 -12.26
CA LYS A 99 0.37 9.59 -13.27
C LYS A 99 -0.05 8.26 -12.65
N ASN A 100 0.83 7.67 -11.83
CA ASN A 100 0.57 6.36 -11.23
C ASN A 100 -0.54 6.41 -10.17
N ARG A 101 -0.65 7.51 -9.42
CA ARG A 101 -1.77 7.72 -8.50
C ARG A 101 -3.11 7.80 -9.24
N GLY A 102 -3.16 8.56 -10.33
CA GLY A 102 -4.35 8.63 -11.16
C GLY A 102 -4.74 7.28 -11.73
N LYS A 103 -3.76 6.52 -12.23
CA LYS A 103 -3.97 5.15 -12.72
C LYS A 103 -4.50 4.23 -11.63
N LEU A 104 -3.87 4.21 -10.46
CA LEU A 104 -4.30 3.39 -9.32
C LEU A 104 -5.74 3.72 -8.92
N TYR A 105 -6.09 5.01 -8.92
CA TYR A 105 -7.45 5.44 -8.64
C TYR A 105 -8.44 4.87 -9.64
N GLU A 106 -8.19 5.05 -10.92
CA GLU A 106 -9.09 4.55 -11.96
C GLU A 106 -9.27 3.02 -11.89
N MET A 107 -8.22 2.29 -11.52
CA MET A 107 -8.28 0.84 -11.37
C MET A 107 -9.15 0.38 -10.21
N TYR A 108 -9.12 1.10 -9.09
CA TYR A 108 -9.71 0.62 -7.82
C TYR A 108 -10.86 1.44 -7.29
N LYS A 109 -11.24 2.58 -7.89
CA LYS A 109 -12.28 3.48 -7.39
C LYS A 109 -13.62 2.80 -7.10
N SER A 110 -13.99 1.81 -7.90
CA SER A 110 -15.23 1.03 -7.71
C SER A 110 -15.14 -0.02 -6.59
N SER A 111 -13.94 -0.39 -6.19
CA SER A 111 -13.69 -1.43 -5.18
C SER A 111 -13.21 -0.88 -3.84
N LEU A 112 -13.02 0.43 -3.73
CA LEU A 112 -12.45 1.04 -2.51
C LEU A 112 -13.34 0.85 -1.29
N GLU A 113 -14.64 0.96 -1.46
CA GLU A 113 -15.60 0.77 -0.38
C GLU A 113 -15.58 -0.69 0.12
N GLU A 114 -15.56 -1.64 -0.81
CA GLU A 114 -15.40 -3.07 -0.50
C GLU A 114 -14.11 -3.33 0.27
N ILE A 115 -12.96 -2.86 -0.24
CA ILE A 115 -11.67 -3.04 0.41
C ILE A 115 -11.68 -2.41 1.80
N THR A 116 -12.25 -1.22 1.95
CA THR A 116 -12.36 -0.56 3.27
C THR A 116 -13.20 -1.38 4.24
N GLY A 117 -14.28 -1.98 3.76
CA GLY A 117 -15.10 -2.91 4.53
C GLY A 117 -14.29 -4.13 5.00
N LEU A 118 -13.54 -4.76 4.09
CA LEU A 118 -12.69 -5.91 4.39
C LEU A 118 -11.61 -5.58 5.45
N VAL A 119 -10.96 -4.42 5.31
CA VAL A 119 -9.97 -3.95 6.30
C VAL A 119 -10.61 -3.72 7.66
N THR A 120 -11.77 -3.09 7.68
CA THR A 120 -12.51 -2.80 8.92
C THR A 120 -12.92 -4.09 9.63
N GLU A 121 -13.48 -5.06 8.90
CA GLU A 121 -13.88 -6.35 9.46
C GLU A 121 -12.68 -7.15 9.97
N ALA A 122 -11.57 -7.15 9.23
CA ALA A 122 -10.35 -7.80 9.68
C ALA A 122 -9.83 -7.22 11.00
N ASN A 123 -9.89 -5.90 11.18
CA ASN A 123 -9.46 -5.26 12.43
C ASN A 123 -10.39 -5.53 13.62
N LYS A 124 -11.66 -5.85 13.40
CA LYS A 124 -12.56 -6.25 14.49
C LYS A 124 -12.18 -7.59 15.12
N THR A 125 -11.35 -8.38 14.43
CA THR A 125 -10.91 -9.71 14.90
C THR A 125 -9.61 -9.66 15.70
N LEU A 126 -8.99 -8.49 15.86
CA LEU A 126 -7.80 -8.22 16.66
C LEU A 126 -8.17 -7.83 18.11
#